data_15db9c09ec9c9bb269944eb9e09d34a7
#
_entry.id   15db9c09ec9c9bb269944eb9e09d34a7
#
_cell.length_a   1.000
_cell.length_b   1.000
_cell.length_c   1.000
_cell.angle_alpha   90.00
_cell.angle_beta   90.00
_cell.angle_gamma   90.00
#
_symmetry.space_group_name_H-M   'P 1'
#
loop_
_entity.id
_entity.type
_entity.pdbx_description
1 polymer ?
#
loop_
_entity_poly.entity_id
_entity_poly.type
_entity_poly.pdbx_seq_one_letter_code
_entity_poly.pdbx_strand_id
1 'polypeptide(L)'
;MITTGDIEEILYKDLKKFGFKQYRKDAIKDGKVDSERLIVLCGTLEEDIFWSRAFVNINVCVPDFKGMANTKRLTEIERMLCNISSVSKYDESTYRYEVRATSQEEDPDLKCHFVNVRVLFEVLNVN
;
A
#
# COMPACT_ATOMS: atom_id res chain seq x y z
N MET A 1 -16.12 -4.78 -13.80
CA MET A 1 -15.46 -3.48 -13.63
C MET A 1 -14.70 -3.47 -12.30
N ILE A 2 -13.45 -3.01 -12.32
CA ILE A 2 -12.65 -2.90 -11.09
C ILE A 2 -12.80 -1.49 -10.53
N THR A 3 -13.21 -1.38 -9.28
CA THR A 3 -13.35 -0.12 -8.56
C THR A 3 -12.11 0.16 -7.72
N THR A 4 -12.00 1.38 -7.16
CA THR A 4 -10.92 1.70 -6.22
C THR A 4 -10.96 0.82 -4.97
N GLY A 5 -12.16 0.46 -4.50
CA GLY A 5 -12.31 -0.49 -3.39
C GLY A 5 -11.80 -1.88 -3.74
N ASP A 6 -12.05 -2.33 -4.98
CA ASP A 6 -11.53 -3.62 -5.46
C ASP A 6 -10.00 -3.60 -5.52
N ILE A 7 -9.41 -2.50 -5.96
CA ILE A 7 -7.95 -2.33 -6.00
C ILE A 7 -7.37 -2.50 -4.59
N GLU A 8 -7.96 -1.87 -3.60
CA GLU A 8 -7.53 -2.02 -2.21
C GLU A 8 -7.63 -3.48 -1.75
N GLU A 9 -8.74 -4.16 -2.05
CA GLU A 9 -8.93 -5.56 -1.68
C GLU A 9 -7.91 -6.48 -2.33
N ILE A 10 -7.61 -6.27 -3.61
CA ILE A 10 -6.59 -7.05 -4.33
C ILE A 10 -5.23 -6.93 -3.63
N LEU A 11 -4.84 -5.70 -3.30
CA LEU A 11 -3.55 -5.45 -2.66
C LEU A 11 -3.51 -6.00 -1.23
N TYR A 12 -4.57 -5.84 -0.44
CA TYR A 12 -4.63 -6.46 0.89
C TYR A 12 -4.46 -7.97 0.81
N LYS A 13 -5.10 -8.62 -0.14
CA LYS A 13 -4.98 -10.06 -0.34
C LYS A 13 -3.56 -10.46 -0.74
N ASP A 14 -2.97 -9.75 -1.71
CA ASP A 14 -1.63 -10.07 -2.21
C ASP A 14 -0.56 -9.83 -1.15
N LEU A 15 -0.77 -8.86 -0.26
CA LEU A 15 0.18 -8.51 0.80
C LEU A 15 0.09 -9.39 2.05
N LYS A 16 -0.91 -10.25 2.15
CA LYS A 16 -1.05 -11.17 3.29
C LYS A 16 0.18 -12.02 3.55
N LYS A 17 0.85 -12.43 2.49
CA LYS A 17 2.05 -13.29 2.58
C LYS A 17 3.19 -12.67 3.38
N PHE A 18 3.20 -11.34 3.54
CA PHE A 18 4.25 -10.66 4.31
C PHE A 18 3.97 -10.64 5.82
N GLY A 19 2.76 -11.00 6.25
CA GLY A 19 2.44 -11.17 7.66
C GLY A 19 2.15 -9.91 8.45
N PHE A 20 2.06 -8.75 7.81
CA PHE A 20 1.73 -7.50 8.50
C PHE A 20 0.28 -7.48 8.94
N LYS A 21 0.03 -6.88 10.09
CA LYS A 21 -1.33 -6.61 10.55
C LYS A 21 -1.95 -5.56 9.63
N GLN A 22 -3.05 -5.91 8.99
CA GLN A 22 -3.71 -5.05 8.01
C GLN A 22 -4.83 -4.25 8.65
N TYR A 23 -4.88 -2.96 8.34
CA TYR A 23 -5.92 -2.05 8.78
C TYR A 23 -6.59 -1.40 7.58
N ARG A 24 -7.88 -1.16 7.68
CA ARG A 24 -8.62 -0.35 6.71
C ARG A 24 -8.51 1.11 7.13
N LYS A 25 -8.64 2.03 6.17
CA LYS A 25 -8.46 3.47 6.42
C LYS A 25 -9.36 4.02 7.52
N ASP A 26 -10.55 3.47 7.70
CA ASP A 26 -11.51 3.93 8.71
C ASP A 26 -11.30 3.25 10.07
N ALA A 27 -10.45 2.26 10.15
CA ALA A 27 -10.18 1.52 11.38
C ALA A 27 -8.99 2.11 12.17
N ILE A 28 -8.20 3.00 11.56
CA ILE A 28 -7.10 3.66 12.25
C ILE A 28 -7.65 4.86 12.98
N LYS A 29 -7.68 4.74 14.30
CA LYS A 29 -8.10 5.82 15.18
C LYS A 29 -6.88 6.48 15.80
N ASP A 30 -7.08 7.69 16.32
CA ASP A 30 -6.06 8.42 17.03
C ASP A 30 -5.44 7.57 18.14
N GLY A 31 -4.15 7.66 18.29
CA GLY A 31 -3.44 6.96 19.32
C GLY A 31 -2.06 6.54 18.90
N LYS A 32 -1.27 6.15 19.89
CA LYS A 32 0.10 5.70 19.68
C LYS A 32 0.12 4.37 18.94
N VAL A 33 0.96 4.29 17.92
CA VAL A 33 1.22 3.03 17.20
C VAL A 33 2.14 2.19 18.08
N ASP A 34 1.65 1.03 18.52
CA ASP A 34 2.37 0.10 19.39
C ASP A 34 2.77 -1.20 18.69
N SER A 35 2.37 -1.37 17.44
CA SER A 35 2.72 -2.53 16.62
C SER A 35 2.80 -2.12 15.16
N GLU A 36 3.45 -2.96 14.34
CA GLU A 36 3.51 -2.73 12.90
C GLU A 36 2.12 -2.83 12.26
N ARG A 37 1.81 -1.90 11.39
CA ARG A 37 0.50 -1.82 10.72
C ARG A 37 0.69 -1.52 9.25
N LEU A 38 -0.07 -2.25 8.42
CA LEU A 38 -0.13 -2.01 6.99
C LEU A 38 -1.51 -1.44 6.63
N ILE A 39 -1.51 -0.35 5.86
CA ILE A 39 -2.72 0.22 5.30
C ILE A 39 -2.53 0.47 3.81
N VAL A 40 -3.58 0.23 3.02
CA VAL A 40 -3.61 0.48 1.58
C VAL A 40 -4.59 1.61 1.30
N LEU A 41 -4.12 2.64 0.62
CA LEU A 41 -4.91 3.82 0.27
C LEU A 41 -4.88 4.01 -1.24
N CYS A 42 -5.98 3.72 -1.91
CA CYS A 42 -6.11 3.90 -3.34
C CYS A 42 -6.55 5.32 -3.66
N GLY A 43 -5.85 5.95 -4.60
CA GLY A 43 -6.23 7.24 -5.14
C GLY A 43 -7.34 7.12 -6.19
N THR A 44 -7.54 8.19 -6.93
CA THR A 44 -8.55 8.24 -7.98
C THR A 44 -8.15 7.33 -9.14
N LEU A 45 -9.11 6.55 -9.63
CA LEU A 45 -8.95 5.75 -10.84
C LEU A 45 -9.25 6.64 -12.04
N GLU A 46 -8.22 6.95 -12.81
CA GLU A 46 -8.33 7.81 -14.00
C GLU A 46 -8.40 6.96 -15.26
N GLU A 47 -9.37 7.27 -16.11
CA GLU A 47 -9.51 6.57 -17.39
C GLU A 47 -8.50 7.09 -18.42
N ASP A 48 -7.96 6.17 -19.20
CA ASP A 48 -7.15 6.44 -20.37
C ASP A 48 -7.61 5.51 -21.50
N ILE A 49 -7.02 5.62 -22.67
CA ILE A 49 -7.49 4.91 -23.87
C ILE A 49 -7.47 3.40 -23.67
N PHE A 50 -6.35 2.83 -23.22
CA PHE A 50 -6.19 1.39 -23.05
C PHE A 50 -6.23 0.94 -21.60
N TRP A 51 -5.64 1.73 -20.72
CA TRP A 51 -5.48 1.38 -19.31
C TRP A 51 -6.01 2.51 -18.44
N SER A 52 -6.99 2.20 -17.60
CA SER A 52 -7.33 3.08 -16.48
C SER A 52 -6.27 2.90 -15.41
N ARG A 53 -5.88 3.96 -14.73
CA ARG A 53 -4.78 3.92 -13.77
C ARG A 53 -5.10 4.62 -12.47
N ALA A 54 -4.56 4.10 -11.40
CA ALA A 54 -4.61 4.73 -10.09
C ALA A 54 -3.26 4.59 -9.40
N PHE A 55 -2.87 5.60 -8.66
CA PHE A 55 -1.76 5.46 -7.72
C PHE A 55 -2.29 4.98 -6.39
N VAL A 56 -1.60 4.03 -5.81
CA VAL A 56 -1.96 3.42 -4.53
C VAL A 56 -0.80 3.60 -3.58
N ASN A 57 -1.07 4.09 -2.39
CA ASN A 57 -0.08 4.19 -1.33
C ASN A 57 -0.26 3.02 -0.38
N ILE A 58 0.81 2.25 -0.20
CA ILE A 58 0.89 1.21 0.82
C ILE A 58 1.79 1.77 1.91
N ASN A 59 1.24 1.94 3.11
CA ASN A 59 1.98 2.47 4.25
C ASN A 59 2.13 1.39 5.31
N VAL A 60 3.36 1.12 5.72
CA VAL A 60 3.63 0.22 6.84
C VAL A 60 4.24 1.04 7.96
N CYS A 61 3.45 1.25 9.01
CA CYS A 61 3.88 1.99 10.18
C CYS A 61 4.68 1.09 11.12
N VAL A 62 5.81 1.61 11.60
CA VAL A 62 6.68 0.92 12.55
C VAL A 62 6.79 1.80 13.80
N PRO A 63 6.51 1.25 15.00
CA PRO A 63 6.66 2.01 16.24
C PRO A 63 8.09 2.52 16.39
N ASP A 64 8.21 3.75 16.90
CA ASP A 64 9.51 4.29 17.22
C ASP A 64 10.18 3.50 18.35
N PHE A 65 11.48 3.37 18.29
CA PHE A 65 12.27 2.69 19.30
C PHE A 65 13.06 3.72 20.09
N LYS A 66 12.79 3.80 21.39
CA LYS A 66 13.42 4.76 22.30
C LYS A 66 13.30 6.22 21.80
N GLY A 67 12.12 6.57 21.27
CA GLY A 67 11.83 7.92 20.77
C GLY A 67 12.44 8.24 19.41
N MET A 68 13.01 7.25 18.72
CA MET A 68 13.64 7.43 17.42
C MET A 68 13.09 6.44 16.39
N ALA A 69 13.28 6.77 15.12
CA ALA A 69 12.92 5.87 14.05
C ALA A 69 13.67 4.53 14.16
N ASN A 70 12.94 3.43 14.01
CA ASN A 70 13.55 2.10 13.89
C ASN A 70 14.00 1.90 12.44
N THR A 71 15.09 2.55 12.07
CA THR A 71 15.58 2.62 10.69
C THR A 71 15.91 1.24 10.13
N LYS A 72 16.46 0.36 10.96
CA LYS A 72 16.78 -1.02 10.54
C LYS A 72 15.51 -1.74 10.07
N ARG A 73 14.45 -1.68 10.86
CA ARG A 73 13.19 -2.35 10.51
C ARG A 73 12.51 -1.70 9.31
N LEU A 74 12.50 -0.37 9.25
CA LEU A 74 11.95 0.36 8.11
C LEU A 74 12.65 -0.04 6.81
N THR A 75 13.98 -0.15 6.84
CA THR A 75 14.77 -0.54 5.67
C THR A 75 14.49 -2.00 5.26
N GLU A 76 14.33 -2.90 6.22
CA GLU A 76 13.94 -4.29 5.92
C GLU A 76 12.60 -4.34 5.21
N ILE A 77 11.62 -3.60 5.71
CA ILE A 77 10.27 -3.56 5.12
C ILE A 77 10.31 -2.96 3.72
N GLU A 78 11.04 -1.87 3.55
CA GLU A 78 11.19 -1.24 2.23
C GLU A 78 11.78 -2.22 1.21
N ARG A 79 12.79 -3.00 1.58
CA ARG A 79 13.35 -4.04 0.71
C ARG A 79 12.35 -5.14 0.39
N MET A 80 11.52 -5.53 1.35
CA MET A 80 10.50 -6.57 1.14
C MET A 80 9.45 -6.14 0.11
N LEU A 81 9.10 -4.86 0.08
CA LEU A 81 7.98 -4.36 -0.69
C LEU A 81 8.37 -3.61 -1.97
N CYS A 82 9.64 -3.27 -2.15
CA CYS A 82 10.07 -2.36 -3.23
C CYS A 82 9.89 -2.92 -4.65
N ASN A 83 9.66 -4.21 -4.79
CA ASN A 83 9.55 -4.84 -6.11
C ASN A 83 8.30 -5.70 -6.27
N ILE A 84 7.28 -5.48 -5.47
CA ILE A 84 6.02 -6.20 -5.66
C ILE A 84 5.39 -5.83 -7.00
N SER A 85 4.87 -6.82 -7.68
CA SER A 85 4.19 -6.65 -8.96
C SER A 85 3.27 -7.83 -9.23
N SER A 86 2.27 -7.62 -10.07
CA SER A 86 1.39 -8.69 -10.50
C SER A 86 0.70 -8.34 -11.80
N VAL A 87 0.37 -9.37 -12.58
CA VAL A 87 -0.54 -9.28 -13.71
C VAL A 87 -1.55 -10.40 -13.51
N SER A 88 -2.83 -10.05 -13.41
CA SER A 88 -3.86 -11.05 -13.12
C SER A 88 -5.22 -10.55 -13.57
N LYS A 89 -6.26 -11.25 -13.16
CA LYS A 89 -7.66 -10.88 -13.45
C LYS A 89 -8.46 -10.82 -12.16
N TYR A 90 -9.37 -9.87 -12.13
CA TYR A 90 -10.36 -9.73 -11.09
C TYR A 90 -11.70 -9.40 -11.75
N ASP A 91 -12.74 -10.19 -11.46
CA ASP A 91 -14.07 -10.01 -12.06
C ASP A 91 -13.97 -9.87 -13.60
N GLU A 92 -13.23 -10.77 -14.24
CA GLU A 92 -12.99 -10.84 -15.68
C GLU A 92 -12.20 -9.65 -16.27
N SER A 93 -11.83 -8.68 -15.44
CA SER A 93 -10.98 -7.55 -15.86
C SER A 93 -9.51 -7.85 -15.60
N THR A 94 -8.69 -7.61 -16.61
CA THR A 94 -7.24 -7.74 -16.48
C THR A 94 -6.67 -6.52 -15.78
N TYR A 95 -5.78 -6.75 -14.83
CA TYR A 95 -5.05 -5.67 -14.16
C TYR A 95 -3.58 -6.01 -14.06
N ARG A 96 -2.79 -4.97 -13.84
CA ARG A 96 -1.37 -5.10 -13.52
C ARG A 96 -0.97 -3.99 -12.54
N TYR A 97 0.02 -4.26 -11.72
CA TYR A 97 0.59 -3.22 -10.87
C TYR A 97 2.08 -3.41 -10.65
N GLU A 98 2.77 -2.32 -10.38
CA GLU A 98 4.18 -2.30 -10.05
C GLU A 98 4.50 -1.13 -9.13
N VAL A 99 5.59 -1.23 -8.40
CA VAL A 99 6.08 -0.16 -7.54
C VAL A 99 6.72 0.93 -8.38
N ARG A 100 6.39 2.18 -8.09
CA ARG A 100 6.96 3.37 -8.71
C ARG A 100 7.95 4.10 -7.83
N ALA A 101 7.74 4.09 -6.51
CA ALA A 101 8.60 4.79 -5.58
C ALA A 101 8.44 4.21 -4.18
N THR A 102 9.49 4.34 -3.39
CA THR A 102 9.45 4.02 -1.95
C THR A 102 10.10 5.15 -1.17
N SER A 103 9.67 5.34 0.06
CA SER A 103 10.26 6.31 0.97
C SER A 103 10.04 5.89 2.42
N GLN A 104 10.81 6.49 3.31
CA GLN A 104 10.60 6.37 4.75
C GLN A 104 10.20 7.75 5.27
N GLU A 105 9.09 7.83 6.00
CA GLU A 105 8.51 9.09 6.40
C GLU A 105 8.10 9.06 7.87
N GLU A 106 8.01 10.25 8.49
CA GLU A 106 7.57 10.40 9.86
C GLU A 106 6.08 10.72 9.90
N ASP A 107 5.37 10.12 10.85
CA ASP A 107 4.03 10.53 11.23
C ASP A 107 4.06 11.08 12.64
N PRO A 108 4.18 12.40 12.83
CA PRO A 108 4.30 13.00 14.15
C PRO A 108 3.05 12.83 15.00
N ASP A 109 1.88 12.73 14.40
CA ASP A 109 0.62 12.56 15.12
C ASP A 109 0.51 11.19 15.78
N LEU A 110 0.97 10.16 15.07
CA LEU A 110 0.97 8.79 15.58
C LEU A 110 2.26 8.40 16.28
N LYS A 111 3.25 9.30 16.31
CA LYS A 111 4.57 9.06 16.91
C LYS A 111 5.23 7.80 16.39
N CYS A 112 5.20 7.64 15.09
CA CYS A 112 5.82 6.52 14.41
C CYS A 112 6.46 6.98 13.11
N HIS A 113 7.22 6.10 12.51
CA HIS A 113 7.69 6.26 11.15
C HIS A 113 7.06 5.19 10.28
N PHE A 114 6.94 5.44 8.99
CA PHE A 114 6.34 4.47 8.09
C PHE A 114 7.11 4.38 6.77
N VAL A 115 7.05 3.20 6.18
CA VAL A 115 7.49 2.98 4.80
C VAL A 115 6.30 3.28 3.90
N ASN A 116 6.49 4.18 2.95
CA ASN A 116 5.52 4.43 1.89
C ASN A 116 5.97 3.71 0.63
N VAL A 117 5.09 2.90 0.07
CA VAL A 117 5.30 2.22 -1.21
C VAL A 117 4.23 2.73 -2.16
N ARG A 118 4.65 3.48 -3.16
CA ARG A 118 3.74 4.02 -4.17
C ARG A 118 3.66 3.07 -5.34
N VAL A 119 2.47 2.56 -5.60
CA VAL A 119 2.19 1.56 -6.63
C VAL A 119 1.36 2.20 -7.74
N LEU A 120 1.74 1.93 -8.98
CA LEU A 120 0.89 2.23 -10.13
C LEU A 120 0.05 0.99 -10.41
N PHE A 121 -1.25 1.12 -10.28
CA PHE A 121 -2.23 0.07 -10.57
C PHE A 121 -2.96 0.43 -11.86
N GLU A 122 -2.96 -0.49 -12.82
CA GLU A 122 -3.57 -0.28 -14.12
C GLU A 122 -4.60 -1.37 -14.42
N VAL A 123 -5.75 -0.94 -14.94
CA VAL A 123 -6.84 -1.84 -15.33
C VAL A 123 -7.05 -1.71 -16.83
N LEU A 124 -7.03 -2.84 -17.53
CA LEU A 124 -7.26 -2.85 -18.97
C LEU A 124 -8.71 -2.49 -19.28
N ASN A 125 -8.89 -1.45 -20.07
CA ASN A 125 -10.21 -1.05 -20.54
C ASN A 125 -10.65 -2.00 -21.65
N VAL A 126 -11.76 -2.69 -21.39
CA VAL A 126 -12.35 -3.62 -22.37
C VAL A 126 -13.66 -3.01 -22.84
N ASN A 127 -13.73 -2.78 -24.13
CA ASN A 127 -14.95 -2.31 -24.78
C ASN A 127 -15.72 -3.46 -25.40
#